data_e05ae90e4993c6157b9d46f47d19ab9e
#
_entry.id   e05ae90e4993c6157b9d46f47d19ab9e
#
_cell.length_a   1.000
_cell.length_b   1.000
_cell.length_c   1.000
_cell.angle_alpha   90.00
_cell.angle_beta   90.00
_cell.angle_gamma   90.00
#
_symmetry.space_group_name_H-M   'P 1'
#
loop_
_entity.id
_entity.type
_entity.pdbx_description
1 polymer ?
#
loop_
_entity_poly.entity_id
_entity_poly.type
_entity_poly.pdbx_seq_one_letter_code
_entity_poly.pdbx_strand_id
1 'polypeptide(L)'
;MLGFYTLSIMKTLCIMWGDLMKQRGLFKTIFGGTPKTTMSDATSYNIYSLLNSFQSTFYSNTGNAWDMDVVRSAVDAYCRNFAKLKAKHTRAGKTGKSKIERLLNYRPNSQMEAYSFYYKVAANLKLTNNAFIYPEFSPSGELLNFWPLMSNKIGLLEKNGQLYLKFMFKTGKVKVVPYENIIHMRGQFFDHDIFGSKNTALLPALETAGAINNGVSNFAKMINSIRGILSAKVTSKDEDLAKARDKFVENNFKISSNGSGIIVTDNKMDYTSINEKSTPISADQLSYVKNAIYDYFGVNENIVQNKFDENQWNAFYEGAIEPVSIQMSQCFTNILFTENERNYGNEITFEANRLQYASNSTKINIVKELAPLGVLRKNAILEIFNMAPLPDEEGEKVIQSLNWINAEKADEYQTKDKDTTPPPKEDEVDPPDETNEENDDEGGVKNGDEQ
;
A
#
# COMPACT_ATOMS: atom_id res chain seq x y z
N MET A 1 -18.73 54.07 -24.46
CA MET A 1 -17.69 53.23 -25.13
C MET A 1 -17.16 52.05 -24.29
N LEU A 2 -17.66 51.84 -23.08
CA LEU A 2 -17.20 50.69 -22.21
C LEU A 2 -18.01 49.39 -22.43
N GLY A 3 -19.13 49.40 -23.13
CA GLY A 3 -19.98 48.21 -23.31
C GLY A 3 -19.53 47.24 -24.40
N PHE A 4 -18.69 47.65 -25.34
CA PHE A 4 -18.23 46.79 -26.45
C PHE A 4 -17.00 45.97 -26.12
N TYR A 5 -16.17 46.41 -25.17
CA TYR A 5 -14.99 45.62 -24.75
C TYR A 5 -15.31 44.42 -23.87
N THR A 6 -16.37 44.55 -23.04
CA THR A 6 -16.79 43.44 -22.17
C THR A 6 -17.44 42.29 -22.94
N LEU A 7 -18.18 42.59 -24.02
CA LEU A 7 -18.76 41.54 -24.87
C LEU A 7 -17.73 40.79 -25.71
N SER A 8 -16.64 41.44 -26.14
CA SER A 8 -15.56 40.83 -26.90
C SER A 8 -14.73 39.89 -26.02
N ILE A 9 -14.44 40.30 -24.78
CA ILE A 9 -13.69 39.46 -23.83
C ILE A 9 -14.53 38.25 -23.40
N MET A 10 -15.81 38.41 -23.16
CA MET A 10 -16.71 37.31 -22.85
C MET A 10 -16.88 36.34 -24.03
N LYS A 11 -16.91 36.79 -25.28
CA LYS A 11 -16.92 35.92 -26.44
C LYS A 11 -15.62 35.16 -26.64
N THR A 12 -14.45 35.81 -26.39
CA THR A 12 -13.14 35.16 -26.48
C THR A 12 -12.96 34.14 -25.36
N LEU A 13 -13.39 34.43 -24.15
CA LEU A 13 -13.42 33.47 -23.02
C LEU A 13 -14.39 32.31 -23.28
N CYS A 14 -15.59 32.55 -23.85
CA CYS A 14 -16.48 31.46 -24.24
C CYS A 14 -15.93 30.58 -25.34
N ILE A 15 -15.17 31.14 -26.31
CA ILE A 15 -14.55 30.35 -27.37
C ILE A 15 -13.37 29.53 -26.80
N MET A 16 -12.53 30.12 -25.94
CA MET A 16 -11.47 29.39 -25.24
C MET A 16 -12.03 28.29 -24.31
N TRP A 17 -13.13 28.56 -23.59
CA TRP A 17 -13.82 27.56 -22.79
C TRP A 17 -14.50 26.49 -23.64
N GLY A 18 -15.07 26.85 -24.79
CA GLY A 18 -15.66 25.91 -25.74
C GLY A 18 -14.62 24.93 -26.34
N ASP A 19 -13.42 25.39 -26.63
CA ASP A 19 -12.35 24.55 -27.15
C ASP A 19 -11.70 23.67 -26.05
N LEU A 20 -11.57 24.17 -24.81
CA LEU A 20 -11.16 23.39 -23.65
C LEU A 20 -12.19 22.29 -23.32
N MET A 21 -13.49 22.62 -23.44
CA MET A 21 -14.59 21.65 -23.26
C MET A 21 -14.70 20.64 -24.40
N LYS A 22 -14.34 21.00 -25.64
CA LYS A 22 -14.28 20.08 -26.76
C LYS A 22 -13.19 19.02 -26.60
N GLN A 23 -12.04 19.35 -25.99
CA GLN A 23 -11.00 18.39 -25.68
C GLN A 23 -11.41 17.38 -24.62
N ARG A 24 -12.23 17.76 -23.62
CA ARG A 24 -12.79 16.85 -22.61
C ARG A 24 -13.89 15.91 -23.15
N GLY A 25 -14.50 16.25 -24.28
CA GLY A 25 -15.57 15.44 -24.96
C GLY A 25 -15.10 14.21 -25.71
N LEU A 26 -13.78 14.02 -25.89
CA LEU A 26 -13.18 12.89 -26.65
C LEU A 26 -13.43 11.50 -26.03
N PHE A 27 -14.03 11.46 -24.82
CA PHE A 27 -14.16 10.22 -24.05
C PHE A 27 -15.37 9.35 -24.35
N LYS A 28 -16.42 9.91 -24.93
CA LYS A 28 -17.55 9.11 -25.42
C LYS A 28 -17.10 8.09 -26.47
N THR A 29 -15.97 8.38 -27.14
CA THR A 29 -15.34 7.55 -28.17
C THR A 29 -14.45 6.42 -27.61
N ILE A 30 -14.00 6.52 -26.34
CA ILE A 30 -13.04 5.55 -25.78
C ILE A 30 -13.74 4.34 -25.13
N PHE A 31 -14.83 4.55 -24.41
CA PHE A 31 -15.50 3.50 -23.63
C PHE A 31 -16.98 3.26 -23.98
N GLY A 32 -17.60 4.12 -24.75
CA GLY A 32 -19.03 4.05 -25.06
C GLY A 32 -19.36 4.09 -26.53
N GLY A 33 -19.24 3.00 -27.23
CA GLY A 33 -19.69 2.83 -28.62
C GLY A 33 -18.58 2.36 -29.53
N THR A 34 -18.81 1.31 -30.29
CA THR A 34 -17.96 0.87 -31.41
C THR A 34 -17.97 1.96 -32.47
N PRO A 35 -16.91 2.77 -32.65
CA PRO A 35 -16.76 3.53 -33.85
C PRO A 35 -16.49 2.51 -34.98
N LYS A 36 -17.25 2.54 -36.02
CA LYS A 36 -16.85 1.92 -37.29
C LYS A 36 -15.51 2.53 -37.65
N THR A 37 -14.44 1.75 -37.53
CA THR A 37 -13.08 2.14 -37.92
C THR A 37 -13.07 2.27 -39.42
N THR A 38 -13.29 3.48 -39.93
CA THR A 38 -13.02 3.78 -41.34
C THR A 38 -11.50 3.90 -41.50
N MET A 39 -10.97 3.44 -42.61
CA MET A 39 -9.54 3.38 -42.95
C MET A 39 -8.77 4.74 -42.90
N SER A 40 -9.42 5.84 -42.48
CA SER A 40 -8.81 7.15 -42.33
C SER A 40 -7.88 7.27 -41.11
N ASP A 41 -7.95 6.32 -40.16
CA ASP A 41 -7.12 6.39 -38.94
C ASP A 41 -5.65 6.01 -39.20
N ALA A 42 -5.34 5.30 -40.28
CA ALA A 42 -3.98 4.95 -40.63
C ALA A 42 -3.13 6.18 -41.11
N THR A 43 -3.78 7.20 -41.62
CA THR A 43 -3.12 8.42 -42.13
C THR A 43 -2.80 9.39 -41.00
N SER A 44 -3.49 9.32 -39.88
CA SER A 44 -3.22 10.24 -38.73
C SER A 44 -2.00 9.85 -37.92
N TYR A 45 -1.53 8.58 -38.02
CA TYR A 45 -0.33 8.13 -37.32
C TYR A 45 0.98 8.72 -37.83
N ASN A 46 1.02 9.17 -39.09
CA ASN A 46 2.20 9.81 -39.68
C ASN A 46 2.47 11.21 -39.13
N ILE A 47 1.56 11.78 -38.34
CA ILE A 47 1.68 13.12 -37.77
C ILE A 47 2.35 13.09 -36.39
N TYR A 48 2.37 11.93 -35.71
CA TYR A 48 2.95 11.77 -34.39
C TYR A 48 4.38 11.28 -34.50
N SER A 49 5.30 11.95 -33.81
CA SER A 49 6.66 11.46 -33.60
C SER A 49 6.67 10.49 -32.42
N LEU A 50 7.13 9.26 -32.65
CA LEU A 50 7.34 8.30 -31.54
C LEU A 50 8.64 8.68 -30.82
N LEU A 51 8.53 9.19 -29.60
CA LEU A 51 9.67 9.57 -28.77
C LEU A 51 10.25 8.37 -28.03
N ASN A 52 9.37 7.56 -27.42
CA ASN A 52 9.80 6.43 -26.60
C ASN A 52 8.67 5.42 -26.39
N SER A 53 9.02 4.22 -25.95
CA SER A 53 8.04 3.19 -25.59
C SER A 53 8.44 2.46 -24.31
N PHE A 54 7.43 2.12 -23.51
CA PHE A 54 7.55 1.41 -22.25
C PHE A 54 6.80 0.08 -22.33
N GLN A 55 7.44 -1.01 -21.93
CA GLN A 55 6.80 -2.31 -21.81
C GLN A 55 6.35 -2.52 -20.37
N SER A 56 5.04 -2.67 -20.18
CA SER A 56 4.44 -2.76 -18.86
C SER A 56 4.61 -4.11 -18.15
N THR A 57 5.14 -5.11 -18.86
CA THR A 57 5.28 -6.45 -18.30
C THR A 57 6.69 -6.68 -17.82
N PHE A 58 6.81 -7.12 -16.57
CA PHE A 58 8.08 -7.45 -15.94
C PHE A 58 8.32 -8.97 -16.01
N TYR A 59 9.31 -9.38 -16.78
CA TYR A 59 9.72 -10.78 -16.94
C TYR A 59 11.14 -10.98 -16.39
N SER A 60 11.33 -12.11 -15.71
CA SER A 60 12.63 -12.70 -15.44
C SER A 60 12.89 -13.87 -16.42
N ASN A 61 14.09 -14.44 -16.41
CA ASN A 61 14.38 -15.65 -17.18
C ASN A 61 13.51 -16.86 -16.77
N THR A 62 12.89 -16.79 -15.58
CA THR A 62 11.98 -17.81 -15.03
C THR A 62 10.50 -17.54 -15.36
N GLY A 63 10.17 -16.47 -16.08
CA GLY A 63 8.83 -16.09 -16.46
C GLY A 63 8.37 -14.74 -15.92
N ASN A 64 7.04 -14.54 -15.79
CA ASN A 64 6.48 -13.32 -15.23
C ASN A 64 6.80 -13.23 -13.72
N ALA A 65 7.42 -12.13 -13.31
CA ALA A 65 7.79 -11.90 -11.91
C ALA A 65 6.60 -12.03 -10.93
N TRP A 66 5.39 -11.65 -11.36
CA TRP A 66 4.17 -11.81 -10.56
C TRP A 66 3.81 -13.27 -10.23
N ASP A 67 4.27 -14.23 -11.04
CA ASP A 67 3.98 -15.65 -10.83
C ASP A 67 4.93 -16.30 -9.80
N MET A 68 5.97 -15.58 -9.38
CA MET A 68 6.84 -16.00 -8.29
C MET A 68 6.17 -15.70 -6.95
N ASP A 69 6.11 -16.70 -6.08
CA ASP A 69 5.46 -16.63 -4.75
C ASP A 69 6.04 -15.52 -3.86
N VAL A 70 7.35 -15.39 -3.82
CA VAL A 70 8.06 -14.37 -3.02
C VAL A 70 7.76 -12.95 -3.51
N VAL A 71 7.68 -12.73 -4.83
CA VAL A 71 7.32 -11.43 -5.41
C VAL A 71 5.86 -11.12 -5.12
N ARG A 72 4.98 -12.10 -5.36
CA ARG A 72 3.55 -11.94 -5.11
C ARG A 72 3.27 -11.61 -3.65
N SER A 73 3.92 -12.31 -2.73
CA SER A 73 3.77 -12.06 -1.29
C SER A 73 4.24 -10.67 -0.88
N ALA A 74 5.39 -10.21 -1.40
CA ALA A 74 5.91 -8.88 -1.12
C ALA A 74 5.01 -7.77 -1.66
N VAL A 75 4.63 -7.88 -2.93
CA VAL A 75 3.77 -6.89 -3.59
C VAL A 75 2.36 -6.90 -2.99
N ASP A 76 1.78 -8.07 -2.68
CA ASP A 76 0.49 -8.18 -2.02
C ASP A 76 0.51 -7.51 -0.64
N ALA A 77 1.55 -7.75 0.17
CA ALA A 77 1.69 -7.12 1.48
C ALA A 77 1.74 -5.58 1.39
N TYR A 78 2.45 -5.04 0.40
CA TYR A 78 2.45 -3.61 0.12
C TYR A 78 1.06 -3.12 -0.32
N CYS A 79 0.46 -3.78 -1.32
CA CYS A 79 -0.82 -3.36 -1.92
C CYS A 79 -1.98 -3.41 -0.93
N ARG A 80 -2.05 -4.43 -0.08
CA ARG A 80 -3.07 -4.55 0.99
C ARG A 80 -3.06 -3.36 1.93
N ASN A 81 -1.87 -2.87 2.26
CA ASN A 81 -1.72 -1.76 3.18
C ASN A 81 -1.92 -0.41 2.47
N PHE A 82 -1.43 -0.26 1.25
CA PHE A 82 -1.69 0.91 0.42
C PHE A 82 -3.18 1.10 0.13
N ALA A 83 -3.92 0.02 -0.10
CA ALA A 83 -5.35 0.06 -0.39
C ALA A 83 -6.23 0.54 0.78
N LYS A 84 -5.65 0.70 1.98
CA LYS A 84 -6.33 1.26 3.16
C LYS A 84 -6.32 2.80 3.18
N LEU A 85 -5.59 3.45 2.28
CA LEU A 85 -5.57 4.90 2.16
C LEU A 85 -6.97 5.47 1.93
N LYS A 86 -7.22 6.63 2.52
CA LYS A 86 -8.45 7.40 2.35
C LYS A 86 -8.14 8.73 1.70
N ALA A 87 -8.93 9.09 0.71
CA ALA A 87 -8.86 10.39 0.08
C ALA A 87 -9.59 11.42 0.91
N LYS A 88 -9.00 12.59 1.08
CA LYS A 88 -9.65 13.78 1.65
C LYS A 88 -9.56 14.91 0.64
N HIS A 89 -10.66 15.60 0.42
CA HIS A 89 -10.69 16.82 -0.39
C HIS A 89 -10.75 18.04 0.53
N THR A 90 -9.69 18.82 0.50
CA THR A 90 -9.61 20.09 1.23
C THR A 90 -9.89 21.25 0.28
N ARG A 91 -10.70 22.20 0.72
CA ARG A 91 -10.97 23.45 -0.01
C ARG A 91 -10.85 24.61 0.96
N ALA A 92 -9.93 25.53 0.68
CA ALA A 92 -9.66 26.70 1.53
C ALA A 92 -9.44 26.31 3.03
N GLY A 93 -8.68 25.25 3.27
CA GLY A 93 -8.40 24.75 4.62
C GLY A 93 -9.55 24.00 5.31
N LYS A 94 -10.70 23.83 4.64
CA LYS A 94 -11.86 23.09 5.16
C LYS A 94 -12.00 21.77 4.43
N THR A 95 -12.03 20.66 5.16
CA THR A 95 -12.41 19.35 4.62
C THR A 95 -13.93 19.26 4.49
N GLY A 96 -14.43 18.81 3.35
CA GLY A 96 -15.86 18.65 3.10
C GLY A 96 -16.15 17.41 2.28
N LYS A 97 -17.34 16.83 2.46
CA LYS A 97 -17.81 15.67 1.68
C LYS A 97 -18.03 16.07 0.23
N SER A 98 -16.99 15.98 -0.60
CA SER A 98 -17.07 16.26 -2.03
C SER A 98 -17.46 15.02 -2.84
N LYS A 99 -17.94 15.22 -4.07
CA LYS A 99 -18.19 14.12 -5.02
C LYS A 99 -16.90 13.35 -5.32
N ILE A 100 -15.76 14.07 -5.45
CA ILE A 100 -14.44 13.46 -5.71
C ILE A 100 -14.05 12.54 -4.58
N GLU A 101 -14.15 13.03 -3.33
CA GLU A 101 -13.85 12.22 -2.14
C GLU A 101 -14.73 10.98 -2.04
N ARG A 102 -16.03 11.13 -2.33
CA ARG A 102 -16.97 9.99 -2.33
C ARG A 102 -16.61 8.95 -3.40
N LEU A 103 -16.26 9.38 -4.62
CA LEU A 103 -15.80 8.46 -5.67
C LEU A 103 -14.55 7.71 -5.23
N LEU A 104 -13.54 8.42 -4.73
CA LEU A 104 -12.26 7.84 -4.34
C LEU A 104 -12.38 6.92 -3.12
N ASN A 105 -13.28 7.19 -2.17
CA ASN A 105 -13.39 6.40 -0.94
C ASN A 105 -14.36 5.22 -1.03
N TYR A 106 -15.27 5.21 -2.02
CA TYR A 106 -16.26 4.14 -2.12
C TYR A 106 -16.17 3.39 -3.46
N ARG A 107 -16.40 4.07 -4.56
CA ARG A 107 -16.51 3.41 -5.87
C ARG A 107 -15.93 4.29 -6.98
N PRO A 108 -14.62 4.18 -7.25
CA PRO A 108 -13.96 4.98 -8.28
C PRO A 108 -14.48 4.74 -9.69
N ASN A 109 -14.99 3.55 -9.98
CA ASN A 109 -15.62 3.22 -11.27
C ASN A 109 -16.66 2.10 -11.13
N SER A 110 -17.36 1.78 -12.21
CA SER A 110 -18.44 0.78 -12.22
C SER A 110 -17.97 -0.66 -11.96
N GLN A 111 -16.67 -0.95 -12.09
CA GLN A 111 -16.11 -2.30 -11.97
C GLN A 111 -15.36 -2.54 -10.66
N MET A 112 -14.98 -1.47 -9.94
CA MET A 112 -14.10 -1.57 -8.78
C MET A 112 -14.60 -0.68 -7.66
N GLU A 113 -14.58 -1.22 -6.45
CA GLU A 113 -14.62 -0.45 -5.20
C GLU A 113 -13.25 0.19 -4.92
N ALA A 114 -13.18 1.12 -3.97
CA ALA A 114 -11.99 1.87 -3.66
C ALA A 114 -10.79 0.98 -3.30
N TYR A 115 -11.01 -0.07 -2.50
CA TYR A 115 -9.94 -0.99 -2.09
C TYR A 115 -9.28 -1.68 -3.30
N SER A 116 -10.06 -2.30 -4.17
CA SER A 116 -9.55 -2.98 -5.38
C SER A 116 -8.90 -2.01 -6.36
N PHE A 117 -9.41 -0.79 -6.45
CA PHE A 117 -8.82 0.27 -7.27
C PHE A 117 -7.41 0.62 -6.79
N TYR A 118 -7.25 0.96 -5.49
CA TYR A 118 -5.93 1.32 -4.94
C TYR A 118 -4.97 0.14 -4.94
N TYR A 119 -5.45 -1.06 -4.63
CA TYR A 119 -4.65 -2.28 -4.75
C TYR A 119 -4.06 -2.44 -6.15
N LYS A 120 -4.89 -2.28 -7.19
CA LYS A 120 -4.46 -2.39 -8.59
C LYS A 120 -3.49 -1.29 -9.00
N VAL A 121 -3.70 -0.05 -8.55
CA VAL A 121 -2.79 1.07 -8.79
C VAL A 121 -1.42 0.79 -8.15
N ALA A 122 -1.41 0.36 -6.88
CA ALA A 122 -0.20 0.01 -6.16
C ALA A 122 0.55 -1.17 -6.79
N ALA A 123 -0.17 -2.22 -7.21
CA ALA A 123 0.42 -3.37 -7.90
C ALA A 123 1.08 -2.96 -9.23
N ASN A 124 0.40 -2.13 -10.02
CA ASN A 124 0.99 -1.60 -11.25
C ASN A 124 2.26 -0.79 -10.95
N LEU A 125 2.20 0.10 -9.96
CA LEU A 125 3.35 0.92 -9.58
C LEU A 125 4.54 0.07 -9.13
N LYS A 126 4.34 -0.93 -8.28
CA LYS A 126 5.43 -1.79 -7.77
C LYS A 126 5.99 -2.72 -8.84
N LEU A 127 5.13 -3.28 -9.70
CA LEU A 127 5.57 -4.23 -10.73
C LEU A 127 6.18 -3.55 -11.97
N THR A 128 5.82 -2.31 -12.25
CA THR A 128 6.24 -1.64 -13.49
C THR A 128 6.89 -0.29 -13.29
N ASN A 129 6.97 0.19 -12.05
CA ASN A 129 7.38 1.55 -11.68
C ASN A 129 6.57 2.65 -12.40
N ASN A 130 5.40 2.29 -12.94
CA ASN A 130 4.48 3.22 -13.59
C ASN A 130 3.04 2.82 -13.30
N ALA A 131 2.24 3.75 -12.83
CA ALA A 131 0.80 3.56 -12.69
C ALA A 131 0.06 4.70 -13.38
N PHE A 132 -0.80 4.35 -14.31
CA PHE A 132 -1.59 5.30 -15.09
C PHE A 132 -3.05 5.20 -14.67
N ILE A 133 -3.62 6.34 -14.32
CA ILE A 133 -5.03 6.45 -13.95
C ILE A 133 -5.67 7.47 -14.87
N TYR A 134 -6.78 7.10 -15.45
CA TYR A 134 -7.55 7.97 -16.32
C TYR A 134 -8.79 8.49 -15.59
N PRO A 135 -8.89 9.81 -15.33
CA PRO A 135 -10.11 10.45 -14.88
C PRO A 135 -11.06 10.62 -16.07
N GLU A 136 -12.24 10.03 -15.98
CA GLU A 136 -13.29 10.15 -16.97
C GLU A 136 -14.21 11.30 -16.63
N PHE A 137 -14.36 12.23 -17.58
CA PHE A 137 -15.27 13.36 -17.46
C PHE A 137 -16.47 13.24 -18.40
N SER A 138 -17.61 13.76 -18.00
CA SER A 138 -18.77 13.93 -18.88
C SER A 138 -18.50 15.02 -19.93
N PRO A 139 -19.31 15.11 -20.97
CA PRO A 139 -19.23 16.22 -21.93
C PRO A 139 -19.43 17.61 -21.29
N SER A 140 -20.09 17.67 -20.13
CA SER A 140 -20.27 18.89 -19.33
C SER A 140 -19.08 19.21 -18.43
N GLY A 141 -18.02 18.38 -18.42
CA GLY A 141 -16.83 18.56 -17.60
C GLY A 141 -16.95 18.00 -16.17
N GLU A 142 -18.02 17.29 -15.86
CA GLU A 142 -18.20 16.66 -14.57
C GLU A 142 -17.42 15.35 -14.47
N LEU A 143 -16.67 15.15 -13.38
CA LEU A 143 -15.94 13.92 -13.12
C LEU A 143 -16.92 12.77 -12.87
N LEU A 144 -16.75 11.68 -13.64
CA LEU A 144 -17.59 10.47 -13.56
C LEU A 144 -16.89 9.31 -12.88
N ASN A 145 -15.69 8.96 -13.34
CA ASN A 145 -14.98 7.76 -12.90
C ASN A 145 -13.46 7.95 -12.91
N PHE A 146 -12.76 7.02 -12.23
CA PHE A 146 -11.31 6.83 -12.33
C PHE A 146 -11.01 5.41 -12.83
N TRP A 147 -10.23 5.28 -13.89
CA TRP A 147 -9.87 4.00 -14.48
C TRP A 147 -8.37 3.74 -14.36
N PRO A 148 -7.93 2.68 -13.66
CA PRO A 148 -6.54 2.29 -13.67
C PRO A 148 -6.23 1.63 -15.02
N LEU A 149 -5.34 2.23 -15.79
CA LEU A 149 -4.96 1.74 -17.12
C LEU A 149 -3.83 0.72 -16.99
N MET A 150 -4.03 -0.45 -17.57
CA MET A 150 -3.01 -1.48 -17.69
C MET A 150 -2.89 -1.86 -19.16
N SER A 151 -1.71 -1.68 -19.74
CA SER A 151 -1.44 -1.92 -21.14
C SER A 151 -0.14 -2.70 -21.30
N ASN A 152 -0.04 -3.55 -22.31
CA ASN A 152 1.18 -4.32 -22.59
C ASN A 152 2.35 -3.43 -23.03
N LYS A 153 2.05 -2.43 -23.80
CA LYS A 153 3.05 -1.48 -24.32
C LYS A 153 2.46 -0.08 -24.34
N ILE A 154 3.23 0.88 -23.91
CA ILE A 154 2.86 2.28 -23.87
C ILE A 154 3.91 3.04 -24.69
N GLY A 155 3.46 3.79 -25.70
CA GLY A 155 4.30 4.65 -26.51
C GLY A 155 4.10 6.10 -26.10
N LEU A 156 5.19 6.87 -26.05
CA LEU A 156 5.17 8.31 -25.91
C LEU A 156 5.23 8.91 -27.31
N LEU A 157 4.24 9.70 -27.64
CA LEU A 157 4.13 10.36 -28.94
C LEU A 157 4.12 11.88 -28.74
N GLU A 158 4.63 12.60 -29.72
CA GLU A 158 4.53 14.05 -29.79
C GLU A 158 3.77 14.49 -31.04
N LYS A 159 2.93 15.50 -30.89
CA LYS A 159 2.26 16.18 -31.98
C LYS A 159 2.13 17.67 -31.66
N ASN A 160 2.69 18.52 -32.50
CA ASN A 160 2.66 19.99 -32.31
C ASN A 160 3.15 20.45 -30.93
N GLY A 161 4.20 19.84 -30.41
CA GLY A 161 4.75 20.16 -29.07
C GLY A 161 3.92 19.60 -27.90
N GLN A 162 2.82 18.91 -28.15
CA GLN A 162 2.00 18.29 -27.11
C GLN A 162 2.29 16.79 -27.02
N LEU A 163 2.44 16.28 -25.79
CA LEU A 163 2.72 14.88 -25.50
C LEU A 163 1.43 14.04 -25.43
N TYR A 164 1.51 12.83 -25.96
CA TYR A 164 0.44 11.85 -25.95
C TYR A 164 0.96 10.49 -25.51
N LEU A 165 0.14 9.73 -24.79
CA LEU A 165 0.39 8.33 -24.49
C LEU A 165 -0.44 7.42 -25.40
N LYS A 166 0.26 6.51 -26.08
CA LYS A 166 -0.34 5.46 -26.92
C LYS A 166 -0.37 4.16 -26.12
N PHE A 167 -1.56 3.73 -25.72
CA PHE A 167 -1.78 2.47 -25.01
C PHE A 167 -2.11 1.35 -25.99
N MET A 168 -1.37 0.25 -25.92
CA MET A 168 -1.64 -0.98 -26.67
C MET A 168 -2.12 -2.06 -25.71
N PHE A 169 -3.41 -2.34 -25.69
CA PHE A 169 -4.04 -3.30 -24.78
C PHE A 169 -3.88 -4.75 -25.27
N LYS A 170 -3.98 -5.72 -24.33
CA LYS A 170 -3.95 -7.17 -24.64
C LYS A 170 -4.99 -7.59 -25.68
N THR A 171 -6.10 -6.87 -25.78
CA THR A 171 -7.17 -7.10 -26.76
C THR A 171 -6.83 -6.63 -28.17
N GLY A 172 -5.62 -6.13 -28.42
CA GLY A 172 -5.22 -5.52 -29.71
C GLY A 172 -5.73 -4.11 -29.92
N LYS A 173 -6.57 -3.58 -29.02
CA LYS A 173 -7.05 -2.19 -29.12
C LYS A 173 -5.92 -1.21 -28.81
N VAL A 174 -5.86 -0.13 -29.60
CA VAL A 174 -4.92 0.97 -29.42
C VAL A 174 -5.71 2.23 -29.08
N LYS A 175 -5.22 2.98 -28.08
CA LYS A 175 -5.78 4.28 -27.69
C LYS A 175 -4.66 5.29 -27.51
N VAL A 176 -4.89 6.50 -27.97
CA VAL A 176 -3.97 7.64 -27.82
C VAL A 176 -4.68 8.70 -26.97
N VAL A 177 -4.05 9.14 -25.90
CA VAL A 177 -4.61 10.09 -24.92
C VAL A 177 -3.58 11.18 -24.66
N PRO A 178 -3.96 12.48 -24.58
CA PRO A 178 -3.06 13.54 -24.14
C PRO A 178 -2.47 13.22 -22.77
N TYR A 179 -1.15 13.44 -22.61
CA TYR A 179 -0.46 13.14 -21.35
C TYR A 179 -1.00 13.95 -20.17
N GLU A 180 -1.38 15.20 -20.43
CA GLU A 180 -1.98 16.10 -19.44
C GLU A 180 -3.32 15.62 -18.86
N ASN A 181 -3.98 14.67 -19.52
CA ASN A 181 -5.25 14.11 -19.06
C ASN A 181 -5.08 12.77 -18.29
N ILE A 182 -3.84 12.40 -17.95
CA ILE A 182 -3.54 11.14 -17.28
C ILE A 182 -2.82 11.40 -15.96
N ILE A 183 -3.34 10.85 -14.90
CA ILE A 183 -2.66 10.78 -13.62
C ILE A 183 -1.59 9.71 -13.74
N HIS A 184 -0.32 10.12 -13.73
CA HIS A 184 0.82 9.23 -13.88
C HIS A 184 1.67 9.25 -12.62
N MET A 185 1.69 8.11 -11.90
CA MET A 185 2.55 7.87 -10.76
C MET A 185 3.78 7.09 -11.21
N ARG A 186 4.96 7.46 -10.70
CA ARG A 186 6.25 6.90 -11.12
C ARG A 186 7.00 6.37 -9.90
N GLY A 187 7.51 5.16 -10.01
CA GLY A 187 8.47 4.58 -9.07
C GLY A 187 9.89 4.63 -9.65
N GLN A 188 10.91 4.69 -8.78
CA GLN A 188 12.34 4.65 -9.18
C GLN A 188 12.64 5.51 -10.42
N PHE A 189 12.28 6.80 -10.33
CA PHE A 189 12.36 7.73 -11.46
C PHE A 189 13.77 8.28 -11.63
N PHE A 190 14.54 7.71 -12.56
CA PHE A 190 15.93 8.13 -12.84
C PHE A 190 16.31 8.02 -14.31
N ASP A 191 16.14 6.84 -14.93
CA ASP A 191 16.70 6.55 -16.27
C ASP A 191 15.97 7.27 -17.42
N HIS A 192 14.83 7.86 -17.16
CA HIS A 192 13.89 8.32 -18.19
C HIS A 192 13.16 9.60 -17.74
N ASP A 193 12.94 10.54 -18.67
CA ASP A 193 12.31 11.83 -18.34
C ASP A 193 10.81 11.71 -18.02
N ILE A 194 10.13 10.68 -18.53
CA ILE A 194 8.67 10.50 -18.38
C ILE A 194 8.31 9.26 -17.59
N PHE A 195 8.95 8.12 -17.90
CA PHE A 195 8.61 6.84 -17.29
C PHE A 195 9.52 6.50 -16.12
N GLY A 196 8.99 5.80 -15.12
CA GLY A 196 9.80 5.20 -14.07
C GLY A 196 10.74 4.13 -14.64
N SER A 197 11.87 3.92 -13.97
CA SER A 197 12.92 2.97 -14.36
C SER A 197 12.42 1.53 -14.41
N LYS A 198 13.05 0.70 -15.23
CA LYS A 198 12.71 -0.73 -15.28
C LYS A 198 13.21 -1.46 -14.03
N ASN A 199 12.52 -2.52 -13.62
CA ASN A 199 12.92 -3.37 -12.48
C ASN A 199 14.09 -4.33 -12.80
N THR A 200 15.05 -3.91 -13.64
CA THR A 200 16.19 -4.74 -14.05
C THR A 200 17.13 -5.06 -12.90
N ALA A 201 17.23 -4.18 -11.91
CA ALA A 201 18.06 -4.39 -10.73
C ALA A 201 17.61 -5.59 -9.87
N LEU A 202 16.34 -5.99 -9.95
CA LEU A 202 15.81 -7.14 -9.24
C LEU A 202 16.05 -8.47 -9.94
N LEU A 203 16.36 -8.48 -11.25
CA LEU A 203 16.51 -9.71 -12.05
C LEU A 203 17.49 -10.72 -11.45
N PRO A 204 18.71 -10.35 -10.99
CA PRO A 204 19.64 -11.33 -10.43
C PRO A 204 19.08 -12.03 -9.18
N ALA A 205 18.36 -11.32 -8.32
CA ALA A 205 17.73 -11.92 -7.14
C ALA A 205 16.61 -12.89 -7.52
N LEU A 206 15.80 -12.56 -8.54
CA LEU A 206 14.74 -13.43 -9.05
C LEU A 206 15.30 -14.69 -9.72
N GLU A 207 16.36 -14.57 -10.49
CA GLU A 207 17.04 -15.69 -11.12
C GLU A 207 17.62 -16.64 -10.07
N THR A 208 18.25 -16.09 -9.03
CA THR A 208 18.77 -16.86 -7.91
C THR A 208 17.63 -17.57 -7.15
N ALA A 209 16.52 -16.88 -6.86
CA ALA A 209 15.35 -17.48 -6.23
C ALA A 209 14.78 -18.64 -7.06
N GLY A 210 14.66 -18.46 -8.36
CA GLY A 210 14.21 -19.49 -9.29
C GLY A 210 15.15 -20.71 -9.33
N ALA A 211 16.46 -20.48 -9.37
CA ALA A 211 17.47 -21.54 -9.33
C ALA A 211 17.42 -22.33 -8.01
N ILE A 212 17.26 -21.63 -6.88
CA ILE A 212 17.10 -22.25 -5.55
C ILE A 212 15.86 -23.14 -5.51
N ASN A 213 14.70 -22.64 -5.94
CA ASN A 213 13.45 -23.40 -5.95
C ASN A 213 13.54 -24.64 -6.85
N ASN A 214 14.17 -24.52 -8.02
CA ASN A 214 14.44 -25.65 -8.91
C ASN A 214 15.41 -26.65 -8.28
N GLY A 215 16.46 -26.16 -7.61
CA GLY A 215 17.43 -26.99 -6.88
C GLY A 215 16.76 -27.81 -5.78
N VAL A 216 15.93 -27.17 -4.93
CA VAL A 216 15.14 -27.83 -3.87
C VAL A 216 14.21 -28.89 -4.46
N SER A 217 13.47 -28.55 -5.52
CA SER A 217 12.57 -29.50 -6.20
C SER A 217 13.30 -30.69 -6.79
N ASN A 218 14.41 -30.45 -7.48
CA ASN A 218 15.24 -31.52 -8.06
C ASN A 218 15.89 -32.41 -6.99
N PHE A 219 16.35 -31.79 -5.88
CA PHE A 219 16.88 -32.50 -4.74
C PHE A 219 15.82 -33.42 -4.11
N ALA A 220 14.61 -32.92 -3.88
CA ALA A 220 13.50 -33.71 -3.36
C ALA A 220 13.14 -34.90 -4.27
N LYS A 221 13.20 -34.71 -5.61
CA LYS A 221 13.02 -35.81 -6.59
C LYS A 221 14.18 -36.79 -6.56
N MET A 222 15.41 -36.28 -6.44
CA MET A 222 16.62 -37.13 -6.44
C MET A 222 16.69 -38.02 -5.20
N ILE A 223 16.39 -37.52 -4.01
CA ILE A 223 16.31 -38.32 -2.77
C ILE A 223 15.36 -39.50 -2.92
N ASN A 224 14.27 -39.30 -3.67
CA ASN A 224 13.28 -40.35 -3.91
C ASN A 224 13.65 -41.30 -5.06
N SER A 225 14.62 -40.96 -5.94
CA SER A 225 14.90 -41.69 -7.16
C SER A 225 16.23 -42.42 -7.16
N ILE A 226 17.29 -41.89 -6.54
CA ILE A 226 18.62 -42.53 -6.52
C ILE A 226 18.93 -43.01 -5.10
N ARG A 227 18.82 -44.33 -4.88
CA ARG A 227 19.03 -44.95 -3.56
C ARG A 227 20.39 -45.61 -3.40
N GLY A 228 21.09 -45.89 -4.49
CA GLY A 228 22.40 -46.55 -4.45
C GLY A 228 22.93 -46.90 -5.82
N ILE A 229 24.16 -47.43 -5.83
CA ILE A 229 24.82 -47.98 -6.99
C ILE A 229 24.81 -49.50 -6.86
N LEU A 230 24.29 -50.18 -7.87
CA LEU A 230 24.38 -51.64 -8.00
C LEU A 230 25.51 -51.96 -8.98
N SER A 231 26.63 -52.42 -8.46
CA SER A 231 27.81 -52.74 -9.24
C SER A 231 27.85 -54.24 -9.57
N ALA A 232 27.96 -54.56 -10.86
CA ALA A 232 28.17 -55.97 -11.31
C ALA A 232 29.67 -56.34 -11.25
N LYS A 233 30.01 -57.47 -10.62
CA LYS A 233 31.39 -57.97 -10.53
C LYS A 233 31.84 -58.67 -11.78
N VAL A 234 30.95 -58.89 -12.73
CA VAL A 234 31.26 -59.61 -14.00
C VAL A 234 30.84 -58.70 -15.15
N THR A 235 31.61 -58.66 -16.22
CA THR A 235 31.28 -57.91 -17.43
C THR A 235 29.95 -58.40 -18.01
N SER A 236 28.94 -57.57 -18.01
CA SER A 236 27.58 -57.86 -18.49
C SER A 236 27.22 -56.93 -19.61
N LYS A 237 26.33 -57.36 -20.51
CA LYS A 237 25.78 -56.50 -21.54
C LYS A 237 24.80 -55.49 -20.90
N ASP A 238 24.62 -54.32 -21.52
CA ASP A 238 23.74 -53.27 -21.01
C ASP A 238 22.28 -53.73 -20.79
N GLU A 239 21.81 -54.66 -21.62
CA GLU A 239 20.47 -55.27 -21.49
C GLU A 239 20.33 -56.11 -20.21
N ASP A 240 21.39 -56.83 -19.83
CA ASP A 240 21.41 -57.67 -18.64
C ASP A 240 21.52 -56.82 -17.37
N LEU A 241 22.25 -55.69 -17.44
CA LEU A 241 22.34 -54.71 -16.37
C LEU A 241 21.00 -54.03 -16.13
N ALA A 242 20.27 -53.69 -17.22
CA ALA A 242 18.93 -53.11 -17.10
C ALA A 242 17.94 -54.07 -16.44
N LYS A 243 17.91 -55.34 -16.88
CA LYS A 243 17.05 -56.39 -16.27
C LYS A 243 17.41 -56.64 -14.80
N ALA A 244 18.70 -56.62 -14.47
CA ALA A 244 19.14 -56.80 -13.10
C ALA A 244 18.74 -55.65 -12.20
N ARG A 245 18.85 -54.41 -12.70
CA ARG A 245 18.36 -53.21 -12.02
C ARG A 245 16.86 -53.30 -11.76
N ASP A 246 16.08 -53.62 -12.78
CA ASP A 246 14.61 -53.63 -12.68
C ASP A 246 14.14 -54.71 -11.70
N LYS A 247 14.75 -55.89 -11.74
CA LYS A 247 14.49 -56.98 -10.79
C LYS A 247 14.89 -56.63 -9.36
N PHE A 248 16.03 -55.92 -9.18
CA PHE A 248 16.49 -55.47 -7.88
C PHE A 248 15.56 -54.43 -7.27
N VAL A 249 15.12 -53.45 -8.09
CA VAL A 249 14.14 -52.43 -7.68
C VAL A 249 12.80 -53.06 -7.34
N GLU A 250 12.34 -53.98 -8.15
CA GLU A 250 11.07 -54.69 -7.93
C GLU A 250 11.07 -55.49 -6.62
N ASN A 251 12.14 -56.16 -6.31
CA ASN A 251 12.23 -57.02 -5.12
C ASN A 251 12.51 -56.25 -3.82
N ASN A 252 13.21 -55.10 -3.88
CA ASN A 252 13.71 -54.42 -2.68
C ASN A 252 13.09 -53.04 -2.42
N PHE A 253 12.53 -52.37 -3.42
CA PHE A 253 12.09 -50.98 -3.28
C PHE A 253 10.61 -50.72 -3.57
N LYS A 254 9.85 -51.68 -4.10
CA LYS A 254 8.41 -51.54 -4.21
C LYS A 254 7.76 -51.71 -2.84
N ILE A 255 6.83 -50.79 -2.51
CA ILE A 255 6.07 -50.77 -1.25
C ILE A 255 5.27 -52.08 -1.05
N SER A 256 4.96 -52.79 -2.14
CA SER A 256 4.27 -54.08 -2.15
C SER A 256 5.18 -55.30 -1.89
N SER A 257 6.49 -55.11 -1.89
CA SER A 257 7.42 -56.19 -1.55
C SER A 257 7.43 -56.35 -0.02
N ASN A 258 7.08 -57.52 0.48
CA ASN A 258 7.11 -57.89 1.92
C ASN A 258 8.53 -57.91 2.51
N GLY A 259 9.48 -57.19 1.92
CA GLY A 259 10.83 -57.06 2.40
C GLY A 259 10.90 -56.23 3.67
N SER A 260 11.34 -56.80 4.75
CA SER A 260 11.58 -56.21 6.06
C SER A 260 12.70 -55.17 6.10
N GLY A 261 12.91 -54.40 5.00
CA GLY A 261 13.99 -53.40 4.90
C GLY A 261 15.40 -54.00 4.72
N ILE A 262 15.52 -55.32 4.56
CA ILE A 262 16.80 -56.01 4.34
C ILE A 262 16.98 -56.22 2.85
N ILE A 263 18.10 -55.72 2.31
CA ILE A 263 18.50 -55.91 0.92
C ILE A 263 19.42 -57.13 0.87
N VAL A 264 19.01 -58.14 0.10
CA VAL A 264 19.85 -59.36 -0.14
C VAL A 264 20.50 -59.22 -1.52
N THR A 265 21.82 -59.28 -1.58
CA THR A 265 22.60 -59.26 -2.81
C THR A 265 23.26 -60.61 -3.05
N ASP A 266 23.36 -61.05 -4.31
CA ASP A 266 24.14 -62.22 -4.74
C ASP A 266 25.61 -61.79 -4.84
N ASN A 267 26.56 -62.82 -4.74
CA ASN A 267 27.98 -62.57 -4.90
C ASN A 267 28.41 -61.98 -6.26
N LYS A 268 27.44 -61.80 -7.17
CA LYS A 268 27.64 -61.19 -8.49
C LYS A 268 27.40 -59.68 -8.49
N MET A 269 26.81 -59.14 -7.45
CA MET A 269 26.41 -57.70 -7.38
C MET A 269 26.71 -57.14 -6.01
N ASP A 270 27.27 -55.96 -5.97
CA ASP A 270 27.44 -55.17 -4.74
C ASP A 270 26.51 -53.97 -4.78
N TYR A 271 25.74 -53.78 -3.73
CA TYR A 271 24.93 -52.57 -3.54
C TYR A 271 25.62 -51.62 -2.57
N THR A 272 25.95 -50.46 -3.05
CA THR A 272 26.48 -49.37 -2.23
C THR A 272 25.40 -48.30 -2.12
N SER A 273 24.90 -48.06 -0.92
CA SER A 273 23.96 -46.94 -0.69
C SER A 273 24.70 -45.63 -0.90
N ILE A 274 24.14 -44.75 -1.70
CA ILE A 274 24.64 -43.39 -1.82
C ILE A 274 24.09 -42.61 -0.64
N ASN A 275 24.90 -42.49 0.40
CA ASN A 275 24.68 -41.55 1.50
C ASN A 275 25.38 -40.21 1.22
N GLU A 276 25.31 -39.71 -0.03
CA GLU A 276 25.71 -38.33 -0.25
C GLU A 276 24.80 -37.45 0.56
N LYS A 277 25.33 -36.89 1.62
CA LYS A 277 24.79 -35.69 2.25
C LYS A 277 24.95 -34.55 1.24
N SER A 278 24.12 -34.55 0.16
CA SER A 278 24.04 -33.38 -0.65
C SER A 278 23.51 -32.28 0.31
N THR A 279 24.33 -31.31 0.54
CA THR A 279 24.03 -30.21 1.45
C THR A 279 22.81 -29.51 0.88
N PRO A 280 21.67 -29.57 1.56
CA PRO A 280 20.51 -28.76 1.15
C PRO A 280 20.96 -27.30 1.17
N ILE A 281 20.42 -26.51 0.25
CA ILE A 281 20.60 -25.08 0.24
C ILE A 281 20.34 -24.58 1.67
N SER A 282 21.28 -23.83 2.24
CA SER A 282 21.16 -23.41 3.64
C SER A 282 19.94 -22.48 3.82
N ALA A 283 19.29 -22.56 4.97
CA ALA A 283 18.19 -21.66 5.32
C ALA A 283 18.60 -20.19 5.23
N ASP A 284 19.86 -19.88 5.55
CA ASP A 284 20.42 -18.52 5.48
C ASP A 284 20.51 -18.00 4.04
N GLN A 285 20.91 -18.84 3.08
CA GLN A 285 20.94 -18.45 1.66
C GLN A 285 19.53 -18.19 1.13
N LEU A 286 18.56 -19.02 1.51
CA LEU A 286 17.17 -18.83 1.15
C LEU A 286 16.62 -17.52 1.74
N SER A 287 16.91 -17.26 3.01
CA SER A 287 16.50 -16.03 3.71
C SER A 287 17.14 -14.79 3.10
N TYR A 288 18.42 -14.85 2.74
CA TYR A 288 19.13 -13.74 2.09
C TYR A 288 18.45 -13.32 0.78
N VAL A 289 18.17 -14.26 -0.11
CA VAL A 289 17.54 -13.97 -1.40
C VAL A 289 16.11 -13.46 -1.21
N LYS A 290 15.36 -14.07 -0.28
CA LYS A 290 14.01 -13.65 0.06
C LYS A 290 13.99 -12.21 0.59
N ASN A 291 14.90 -11.88 1.51
CA ASN A 291 15.00 -10.53 2.09
C ASN A 291 15.42 -9.51 1.02
N ALA A 292 16.36 -9.83 0.14
CA ALA A 292 16.73 -8.93 -0.96
C ALA A 292 15.54 -8.56 -1.86
N ILE A 293 14.63 -9.52 -2.11
CA ILE A 293 13.40 -9.24 -2.87
C ILE A 293 12.43 -8.41 -2.02
N TYR A 294 12.27 -8.68 -0.74
CA TYR A 294 11.40 -7.92 0.16
C TYR A 294 11.87 -6.47 0.30
N ASP A 295 13.17 -6.26 0.51
CA ASP A 295 13.79 -4.94 0.62
C ASP A 295 13.58 -4.11 -0.65
N TYR A 296 13.69 -4.74 -1.83
CA TYR A 296 13.43 -4.08 -3.11
C TYR A 296 12.00 -3.52 -3.20
N PHE A 297 11.01 -4.24 -2.70
CA PHE A 297 9.62 -3.78 -2.68
C PHE A 297 9.28 -2.88 -1.49
N GLY A 298 10.23 -2.67 -0.57
CA GLY A 298 10.04 -1.85 0.62
C GLY A 298 9.16 -2.52 1.67
N VAL A 299 9.27 -3.83 1.82
CA VAL A 299 8.58 -4.63 2.85
C VAL A 299 9.60 -5.50 3.57
N ASN A 300 9.27 -5.95 4.77
CA ASN A 300 10.04 -6.95 5.49
C ASN A 300 9.19 -8.19 5.81
N GLU A 301 9.82 -9.24 6.30
CA GLU A 301 9.15 -10.50 6.58
C GLU A 301 7.98 -10.34 7.56
N ASN A 302 8.13 -9.51 8.60
CA ASN A 302 7.09 -9.27 9.60
C ASN A 302 5.84 -8.61 8.99
N ILE A 303 6.03 -7.66 8.07
CA ILE A 303 4.92 -7.03 7.33
C ILE A 303 4.23 -8.05 6.42
N VAL A 304 5.01 -8.87 5.72
CA VAL A 304 4.47 -9.90 4.82
C VAL A 304 3.65 -10.95 5.60
N GLN A 305 4.15 -11.39 6.76
CA GLN A 305 3.51 -12.39 7.60
C GLN A 305 2.46 -11.82 8.56
N ASN A 306 2.23 -10.50 8.59
CA ASN A 306 1.34 -9.80 9.54
C ASN A 306 1.75 -10.00 11.02
N LYS A 307 3.05 -10.10 11.30
CA LYS A 307 3.64 -10.25 12.64
C LYS A 307 4.35 -8.97 13.11
N PHE A 308 3.94 -7.83 12.61
CA PHE A 308 4.53 -6.54 12.92
C PHE A 308 3.98 -5.95 14.22
N ASP A 309 4.83 -5.25 14.95
CA ASP A 309 4.47 -4.36 16.05
C ASP A 309 4.17 -2.92 15.54
N GLU A 310 3.79 -2.03 16.46
CA GLU A 310 3.45 -0.63 16.13
C GLU A 310 4.63 0.12 15.52
N ASN A 311 5.87 -0.09 16.03
CA ASN A 311 7.07 0.59 15.52
C ASN A 311 7.40 0.12 14.08
N GLN A 312 7.33 -1.19 13.85
CA GLN A 312 7.55 -1.76 12.52
C GLN A 312 6.49 -1.30 11.51
N TRP A 313 5.24 -1.17 11.97
CA TRP A 313 4.18 -0.60 11.16
C TRP A 313 4.46 0.86 10.81
N ASN A 314 4.82 1.69 11.79
CA ASN A 314 5.11 3.10 11.57
C ASN A 314 6.30 3.28 10.61
N ALA A 315 7.39 2.54 10.81
CA ALA A 315 8.55 2.57 9.92
C ALA A 315 8.19 2.15 8.48
N PHE A 316 7.38 1.10 8.31
CA PHE A 316 6.90 0.68 7.01
C PHE A 316 5.99 1.74 6.36
N TYR A 317 5.07 2.32 7.12
CA TYR A 317 4.17 3.35 6.63
C TYR A 317 4.95 4.58 6.17
N GLU A 318 5.81 5.13 7.02
CA GLU A 318 6.59 6.35 6.74
C GLU A 318 7.63 6.15 5.63
N GLY A 319 8.25 4.97 5.58
CA GLY A 319 9.28 4.67 4.58
C GLY A 319 8.76 4.21 3.22
N ALA A 320 7.64 3.48 3.19
CA ALA A 320 7.19 2.83 1.96
C ALA A 320 5.82 3.33 1.45
N ILE A 321 4.87 3.63 2.31
CA ILE A 321 3.50 4.02 1.91
C ILE A 321 3.36 5.52 1.75
N GLU A 322 3.80 6.30 2.74
CA GLU A 322 3.61 7.75 2.78
C GLU A 322 4.25 8.50 1.59
N PRO A 323 5.49 8.21 1.16
CA PRO A 323 6.07 8.89 -0.01
C PRO A 323 5.24 8.70 -1.27
N VAL A 324 4.66 7.51 -1.46
CA VAL A 324 3.80 7.21 -2.60
C VAL A 324 2.44 7.88 -2.46
N SER A 325 1.90 7.99 -1.25
CA SER A 325 0.65 8.70 -0.98
C SER A 325 0.78 10.20 -1.24
N ILE A 326 1.92 10.80 -0.90
CA ILE A 326 2.26 12.20 -1.22
C ILE A 326 2.32 12.41 -2.74
N GLN A 327 3.03 11.54 -3.46
CA GLN A 327 3.08 11.60 -4.92
C GLN A 327 1.68 11.47 -5.52
N MET A 328 0.87 10.53 -5.02
CA MET A 328 -0.51 10.33 -5.46
C MET A 328 -1.35 11.59 -5.23
N SER A 329 -1.25 12.20 -4.06
CA SER A 329 -1.92 13.46 -3.70
C SER A 329 -1.60 14.58 -4.69
N GLN A 330 -0.33 14.77 -4.99
CA GLN A 330 0.14 15.78 -5.94
C GLN A 330 -0.35 15.48 -7.37
N CYS A 331 -0.24 14.22 -7.82
CA CYS A 331 -0.68 13.82 -9.15
C CYS A 331 -2.20 14.02 -9.35
N PHE A 332 -3.01 13.64 -8.37
CA PHE A 332 -4.46 13.85 -8.41
C PHE A 332 -4.83 15.32 -8.37
N THR A 333 -4.24 16.09 -7.47
CA THR A 333 -4.49 17.53 -7.33
C THR A 333 -4.16 18.27 -8.62
N ASN A 334 -3.01 17.98 -9.24
CA ASN A 334 -2.57 18.65 -10.46
C ASN A 334 -3.47 18.38 -11.67
N ILE A 335 -4.03 17.19 -11.78
CA ILE A 335 -4.87 16.81 -12.92
C ILE A 335 -6.34 17.19 -12.72
N LEU A 336 -6.83 17.15 -11.48
CA LEU A 336 -8.24 17.40 -11.20
C LEU A 336 -8.58 18.89 -11.09
N PHE A 337 -7.62 19.71 -10.67
CA PHE A 337 -7.84 21.13 -10.43
C PHE A 337 -6.98 22.00 -11.34
N THR A 338 -7.57 23.07 -11.83
CA THR A 338 -6.88 24.14 -12.52
C THR A 338 -5.97 24.90 -11.55
N GLU A 339 -5.04 25.68 -12.07
CA GLU A 339 -4.15 26.51 -11.24
C GLU A 339 -4.92 27.44 -10.32
N ASN A 340 -5.96 28.10 -10.82
CA ASN A 340 -6.80 28.96 -10.01
C ASN A 340 -7.51 28.21 -8.87
N GLU A 341 -8.03 27.01 -9.15
CA GLU A 341 -8.66 26.19 -8.12
C GLU A 341 -7.66 25.73 -7.05
N ARG A 342 -6.43 25.40 -7.43
CA ARG A 342 -5.36 25.09 -6.47
C ARG A 342 -4.98 26.29 -5.62
N ASN A 343 -4.88 27.47 -6.23
CA ASN A 343 -4.63 28.73 -5.50
C ASN A 343 -5.74 29.06 -4.49
N TYR A 344 -6.97 28.61 -4.73
CA TYR A 344 -8.07 28.65 -3.76
C TYR A 344 -8.01 27.53 -2.72
N GLY A 345 -6.92 26.75 -2.65
CA GLY A 345 -6.70 25.71 -1.67
C GLY A 345 -7.52 24.44 -1.92
N ASN A 346 -7.83 24.10 -3.20
CA ASN A 346 -8.36 22.80 -3.54
C ASN A 346 -7.21 21.80 -3.65
N GLU A 347 -7.26 20.78 -2.82
CA GLU A 347 -6.24 19.74 -2.74
C GLU A 347 -6.88 18.38 -2.43
N ILE A 348 -6.34 17.33 -3.04
CA ILE A 348 -6.66 15.95 -2.67
C ILE A 348 -5.47 15.38 -1.92
N THR A 349 -5.69 14.95 -0.69
CA THR A 349 -4.69 14.25 0.12
C THR A 349 -5.09 12.80 0.32
N PHE A 350 -4.11 11.91 0.33
CA PHE A 350 -4.30 10.50 0.62
C PHE A 350 -3.56 10.17 1.91
N GLU A 351 -4.30 9.74 2.92
CA GLU A 351 -3.77 9.44 4.23
C GLU A 351 -4.30 8.11 4.74
N ALA A 352 -3.46 7.33 5.42
CA ALA A 352 -3.97 6.29 6.28
C ALA A 352 -4.34 6.91 7.63
N ASN A 353 -5.38 6.38 8.26
CA ASN A 353 -5.61 6.71 9.66
C ASN A 353 -4.52 6.01 10.49
N ARG A 354 -3.41 6.71 10.76
CA ARG A 354 -2.26 6.19 11.51
C ARG A 354 -2.67 5.68 12.89
N LEU A 355 -3.62 6.36 13.52
CA LEU A 355 -4.13 5.99 14.83
C LEU A 355 -4.94 4.70 14.83
N GLN A 356 -5.45 4.25 13.69
CA GLN A 356 -6.17 2.98 13.61
C GLN A 356 -5.29 1.78 13.99
N TYR A 357 -3.99 1.87 13.72
CA TYR A 357 -3.00 0.81 13.98
C TYR A 357 -2.19 1.03 15.25
N ALA A 358 -2.33 2.20 15.88
CA ALA A 358 -1.75 2.48 17.17
C ALA A 358 -2.32 1.55 18.24
N SER A 359 -1.49 1.20 19.22
CA SER A 359 -1.94 0.42 20.37
C SER A 359 -3.03 1.18 21.13
N ASN A 360 -3.88 0.46 21.85
CA ASN A 360 -4.89 1.11 22.68
C ASN A 360 -4.27 2.05 23.72
N SER A 361 -3.07 1.72 24.23
CA SER A 361 -2.33 2.58 25.14
C SER A 361 -1.90 3.88 24.46
N THR A 362 -1.39 3.82 23.24
CA THR A 362 -1.01 5.01 22.45
C THR A 362 -2.23 5.87 22.16
N LYS A 363 -3.36 5.27 21.74
CA LYS A 363 -4.63 5.99 21.50
C LYS A 363 -5.11 6.72 22.76
N ILE A 364 -5.12 6.03 23.89
CA ILE A 364 -5.52 6.60 25.18
C ILE A 364 -4.60 7.75 25.58
N ASN A 365 -3.28 7.60 25.42
CA ASN A 365 -2.32 8.66 25.74
C ASN A 365 -2.53 9.89 24.86
N ILE A 366 -2.70 9.72 23.55
CA ILE A 366 -2.95 10.85 22.63
C ILE A 366 -4.22 11.58 23.01
N VAL A 367 -5.31 10.86 23.27
CA VAL A 367 -6.57 11.48 23.69
C VAL A 367 -6.42 12.19 25.04
N LYS A 368 -5.72 11.57 26.00
CA LYS A 368 -5.48 12.13 27.32
C LYS A 368 -4.68 13.43 27.26
N GLU A 369 -3.69 13.51 26.37
CA GLU A 369 -2.86 14.71 26.19
C GLU A 369 -3.54 15.81 25.38
N LEU A 370 -4.26 15.47 24.32
CA LEU A 370 -4.82 16.44 23.38
C LEU A 370 -6.25 16.90 23.71
N ALA A 371 -7.08 16.05 24.32
CA ALA A 371 -8.45 16.42 24.64
C ALA A 371 -8.54 17.61 25.63
N PRO A 372 -7.70 17.68 26.69
CA PRO A 372 -7.73 18.82 27.62
C PRO A 372 -7.38 20.15 26.96
N LEU A 373 -6.57 20.12 25.88
CA LEU A 373 -6.17 21.32 25.13
C LEU A 373 -7.30 21.89 24.26
N GLY A 374 -8.42 21.20 24.14
CA GLY A 374 -9.54 21.66 23.30
C GLY A 374 -9.29 21.56 21.80
N VAL A 375 -8.39 20.70 21.34
CA VAL A 375 -8.08 20.53 19.90
C VAL A 375 -8.82 19.35 19.28
N LEU A 376 -9.38 18.44 20.09
CA LEU A 376 -10.12 17.27 19.62
C LEU A 376 -11.62 17.42 19.80
N ARG A 377 -12.39 17.18 18.73
CA ARG A 377 -13.85 17.08 18.77
C ARG A 377 -14.26 15.72 19.32
N LYS A 378 -15.44 15.61 19.93
CA LYS A 378 -15.95 14.32 20.44
C LYS A 378 -15.97 13.23 19.36
N ASN A 379 -16.46 13.56 18.16
CA ASN A 379 -16.47 12.60 17.03
C ASN A 379 -15.07 12.19 16.56
N ALA A 380 -14.08 13.08 16.62
CA ALA A 380 -12.70 12.73 16.31
C ALA A 380 -12.13 11.70 17.34
N ILE A 381 -12.48 11.87 18.61
CA ILE A 381 -12.11 10.89 19.66
C ILE A 381 -12.78 9.53 19.40
N LEU A 382 -14.08 9.54 19.07
CA LEU A 382 -14.80 8.30 18.75
C LEU A 382 -14.23 7.58 17.52
N GLU A 383 -13.84 8.35 16.49
CA GLU A 383 -13.19 7.81 15.27
C GLU A 383 -11.87 7.10 15.58
N ILE A 384 -11.06 7.65 16.51
CA ILE A 384 -9.79 7.04 16.96
C ILE A 384 -10.04 5.62 17.51
N PHE A 385 -11.16 5.42 18.20
CA PHE A 385 -11.54 4.12 18.80
C PHE A 385 -12.48 3.28 17.93
N ASN A 386 -12.73 3.67 16.66
CA ASN A 386 -13.69 3.01 15.76
C ASN A 386 -15.12 2.93 16.35
N MET A 387 -15.53 3.91 17.13
CA MET A 387 -16.89 4.03 17.66
C MET A 387 -17.78 4.84 16.70
N ALA A 388 -19.08 4.57 16.73
CA ALA A 388 -20.03 5.33 15.93
C ALA A 388 -20.04 6.81 16.35
N PRO A 389 -20.11 7.75 15.37
CA PRO A 389 -20.17 9.16 15.70
C PRO A 389 -21.48 9.51 16.40
N LEU A 390 -21.42 10.49 17.29
CA LEU A 390 -22.63 11.08 17.90
C LEU A 390 -23.40 11.85 16.83
N PRO A 391 -24.74 11.80 16.87
CA PRO A 391 -25.57 12.59 15.99
C PRO A 391 -25.45 14.09 16.32
N ASP A 392 -25.69 14.92 15.31
CA ASP A 392 -25.85 16.36 15.39
C ASP A 392 -24.61 17.16 15.89
N GLU A 393 -24.86 18.37 16.36
CA GLU A 393 -23.84 19.31 16.83
C GLU A 393 -23.08 18.85 18.08
N GLU A 394 -23.60 17.86 18.81
CA GLU A 394 -22.94 17.37 20.01
C GLU A 394 -21.61 16.68 19.72
N GLY A 395 -21.52 15.96 18.61
CA GLY A 395 -20.29 15.32 18.16
C GLY A 395 -19.19 16.30 17.72
N GLU A 396 -19.59 17.49 17.33
CA GLU A 396 -18.67 18.55 16.88
C GLU A 396 -18.16 19.43 18.03
N LYS A 397 -18.70 19.26 19.24
CA LYS A 397 -18.24 20.00 20.43
C LYS A 397 -16.85 19.52 20.84
N VAL A 398 -16.04 20.46 21.24
CA VAL A 398 -14.69 20.23 21.76
C VAL A 398 -14.78 20.10 23.28
N ILE A 399 -13.98 19.19 23.84
CA ILE A 399 -13.81 19.03 25.29
C ILE A 399 -12.57 19.80 25.68
N GLN A 400 -12.70 20.75 26.59
CA GLN A 400 -11.56 21.50 27.14
C GLN A 400 -11.56 21.36 28.66
N SER A 401 -10.38 21.17 29.25
CA SER A 401 -10.22 21.20 30.70
C SER A 401 -10.39 22.64 31.22
N LEU A 402 -11.08 22.79 32.35
CA LEU A 402 -11.20 24.07 33.04
C LEU A 402 -9.85 24.66 33.51
N ASN A 403 -8.82 23.83 33.55
CA ASN A 403 -7.48 24.26 33.94
C ASN A 403 -6.69 24.97 32.82
N TRP A 404 -7.25 25.01 31.59
CA TRP A 404 -6.63 25.66 30.45
C TRP A 404 -7.44 26.88 30.04
N ILE A 405 -6.89 28.06 30.30
CA ILE A 405 -7.49 29.34 29.95
C ILE A 405 -6.88 29.83 28.66
N ASN A 406 -7.70 30.45 27.79
CA ASN A 406 -7.20 31.10 26.57
C ASN A 406 -6.18 32.18 26.98
N ALA A 407 -4.99 32.16 26.36
CA ALA A 407 -3.91 33.10 26.66
C ALA A 407 -4.34 34.58 26.62
N GLU A 408 -5.30 34.93 25.73
CA GLU A 408 -5.88 36.29 25.65
C GLU A 408 -6.73 36.68 26.88
N LYS A 409 -7.20 35.68 27.66
CA LYS A 409 -8.02 35.90 28.86
C LYS A 409 -7.28 35.59 30.15
N ALA A 410 -6.02 35.18 30.07
CA ALA A 410 -5.21 34.81 31.22
C ALA A 410 -5.04 36.02 32.18
N ASP A 411 -4.87 37.23 31.64
CA ASP A 411 -4.73 38.46 32.44
C ASP A 411 -6.02 38.86 33.14
N GLU A 412 -7.20 38.65 32.50
CA GLU A 412 -8.49 38.90 33.14
C GLU A 412 -8.80 37.95 34.30
N TYR A 413 -8.30 36.69 34.20
CA TYR A 413 -8.50 35.68 35.24
C TYR A 413 -7.58 35.93 36.42
N GLN A 414 -6.34 36.36 36.18
CA GLN A 414 -5.40 36.71 37.25
C GLN A 414 -5.73 38.01 37.99
N THR A 415 -6.49 38.88 37.32
CA THR A 415 -6.93 40.16 37.94
C THR A 415 -8.26 40.03 38.67
N LYS A 416 -9.13 39.08 38.31
CA LYS A 416 -10.43 38.86 38.98
C LYS A 416 -10.31 38.32 40.42
N ASP A 417 -9.22 37.67 40.80
CA ASP A 417 -9.02 37.16 42.16
C ASP A 417 -8.52 38.21 43.16
N LYS A 418 -8.35 39.48 42.76
CA LYS A 418 -7.89 40.54 43.68
C LYS A 418 -9.00 41.39 44.28
N ASP A 419 -10.26 41.16 43.93
CA ASP A 419 -11.41 41.90 44.48
C ASP A 419 -12.34 41.01 45.34
N THR A 420 -11.82 40.04 46.01
CA THR A 420 -12.56 39.36 47.09
C THR A 420 -12.27 40.03 48.43
N THR A 421 -13.30 40.71 48.92
CA THR A 421 -13.44 41.14 50.30
C THR A 421 -12.87 40.14 51.29
N PRO A 422 -12.10 40.61 52.29
CA PRO A 422 -11.58 39.71 53.31
C PRO A 422 -12.73 39.02 54.05
N PRO A 423 -12.55 37.77 54.45
CA PRO A 423 -13.60 37.06 55.22
C PRO A 423 -13.93 37.77 56.48
N PRO A 424 -15.18 37.72 57.01
CA PRO A 424 -15.56 38.31 58.26
C PRO A 424 -14.67 37.74 59.35
N LYS A 425 -14.21 38.61 60.25
CA LYS A 425 -13.47 38.20 61.46
C LYS A 425 -14.38 37.24 62.23
N GLU A 426 -13.92 36.05 62.49
CA GLU A 426 -14.47 35.14 63.47
C GLU A 426 -14.30 35.80 64.85
N ASP A 427 -15.37 35.89 65.60
CA ASP A 427 -15.42 36.35 66.97
C ASP A 427 -14.53 35.42 67.85
N GLU A 428 -13.67 36.02 68.62
CA GLU A 428 -12.87 35.35 69.66
C GLU A 428 -13.84 34.64 70.64
N VAL A 429 -13.78 33.34 70.68
CA VAL A 429 -14.40 32.53 71.71
C VAL A 429 -13.26 32.11 72.63
N ASP A 430 -13.36 32.60 73.92
CA ASP A 430 -12.46 32.30 75.04
C ASP A 430 -12.32 30.77 75.23
N PRO A 431 -11.10 30.32 75.64
CA PRO A 431 -10.88 28.88 75.85
C PRO A 431 -11.48 28.46 77.25
N PRO A 432 -12.11 27.32 77.32
CA PRO A 432 -12.48 26.76 78.63
C PRO A 432 -11.30 26.10 79.33
N ASP A 433 -11.31 26.30 80.60
CA ASP A 433 -10.45 25.98 81.69
C ASP A 433 -9.98 24.50 81.76
N GLU A 434 -8.74 24.30 82.08
CA GLU A 434 -8.13 23.00 82.41
C GLU A 434 -8.69 22.42 83.68
N THR A 435 -9.17 21.20 83.69
CA THR A 435 -9.15 20.34 84.88
C THR A 435 -8.73 18.91 84.45
N ASN A 436 -7.70 18.51 85.17
CA ASN A 436 -7.08 17.21 85.25
C ASN A 436 -8.11 16.06 85.33
N GLU A 437 -7.77 14.92 84.80
CA GLU A 437 -7.68 13.69 85.59
C GLU A 437 -6.96 12.57 84.85
N GLU A 438 -6.12 12.00 85.65
CA GLU A 438 -5.18 10.92 85.43
C GLU A 438 -5.89 9.55 85.16
N ASN A 439 -5.01 8.70 84.70
CA ASN A 439 -4.86 7.26 85.01
C ASN A 439 -5.30 6.24 83.99
N ASP A 440 -4.26 5.50 83.62
CA ASP A 440 -4.05 4.05 83.69
C ASP A 440 -4.93 3.21 82.71
N ASP A 441 -4.48 2.25 82.00
CA ASP A 441 -3.49 1.22 82.25
C ASP A 441 -3.42 0.28 81.00
N GLU A 442 -2.25 -0.19 80.79
CA GLU A 442 -1.82 -1.49 80.32
C GLU A 442 -2.69 -2.35 79.27
N GLY A 443 -1.95 -2.84 78.34
CA GLY A 443 -2.05 -4.27 78.14
C GLY A 443 -2.15 -4.83 76.72
N GLY A 444 -1.01 -5.30 76.27
CA GLY A 444 -1.02 -6.66 75.73
C GLY A 444 -1.00 -6.86 74.20
N VAL A 445 0.16 -6.90 73.61
CA VAL A 445 0.82 -8.05 72.94
C VAL A 445 -0.11 -9.18 72.40
N LYS A 446 -0.03 -9.46 71.12
CA LYS A 446 0.51 -10.67 70.45
C LYS A 446 0.13 -10.79 68.98
N ASN A 447 1.13 -10.88 68.20
CA ASN A 447 1.54 -11.89 67.22
C ASN A 447 0.48 -12.92 66.72
N GLY A 448 0.62 -13.25 65.42
CA GLY A 448 0.23 -14.50 64.84
C GLY A 448 0.02 -14.33 63.34
N ASP A 449 0.99 -14.52 62.60
CA ASP A 449 1.41 -15.43 61.55
C ASP A 449 0.30 -16.24 60.85
N GLU A 450 0.57 -16.38 59.53
CA GLU A 450 0.27 -17.50 58.61
C GLU A 450 -1.17 -17.67 58.13
N GLN A 451 -1.47 -17.43 56.90
CA GLN A 451 -1.33 -18.34 55.71
C GLN A 451 -1.60 -17.57 54.44
#